data_3c302c82628cbc247ccd2416454bb81a
#
_entry.id   3c302c82628cbc247ccd2416454bb81a
#
_cell.length_a   1.000
_cell.length_b   1.000
_cell.length_c   1.000
_cell.angle_alpha   90.00
_cell.angle_beta   90.00
_cell.angle_gamma   90.00
#
_symmetry.space_group_name_H-M   'P 1'
#
loop_
_entity.id
_entity.type
_entity.pdbx_description
1 polymer ?
#
loop_
_entity_poly.entity_id
_entity_poly.type
_entity_poly.pdbx_seq_one_letter_code
_entity_poly.pdbx_strand_id
1 'polypeptide(L)'
;MFNTGTIYSNFTPLVKSPVIGYRISGEDVLPILKKLTKRNFSKDHSIMKLVELHNIDGTILDKCNVVYFKSPNSFTGEDVCEIFIHGSPLIASQLEQLIEDFNIPGLRFAQKGEFSFRSVLNNKYSLKQAKAINLIINNESFSSLEYNKKILFEGDSVSGLAPLREDIVNLFSEITASIDFVDDEEFNFKKIMKKARYFFNNCNKLLHKNRTKIEQKNLCRVMLIGPVNVGKSTLFNKIIDKDRAIVTEIKGTTRDILSNQIIVDGKKFEIFDTAGQRSNQGRIEKFGYKKAQKLSKEIDHFLILKDKKTKNSDLNQLYK
;
A
#
# COMPACT_ATOMS: atom_id res chain seq x y z
N MET A 1 13.34 -1.12 -20.69
CA MET A 1 14.44 -1.56 -19.81
C MET A 1 14.77 -0.41 -18.88
N PHE A 2 14.78 -0.63 -17.58
CA PHE A 2 15.30 0.39 -16.67
C PHE A 2 16.80 0.53 -16.91
N ASN A 3 17.25 1.76 -17.15
CA ASN A 3 18.67 2.06 -17.34
C ASN A 3 19.38 1.84 -15.98
N THR A 4 20.50 1.14 -15.99
CA THR A 4 21.28 0.75 -14.80
C THR A 4 22.01 1.91 -14.11
N GLY A 5 21.89 3.16 -14.62
CA GLY A 5 22.55 4.34 -14.07
C GLY A 5 22.10 4.72 -12.65
N THR A 6 22.83 5.64 -12.05
CA THR A 6 22.53 6.17 -10.70
C THR A 6 21.23 6.97 -10.73
N ILE A 7 20.37 6.75 -9.73
CA ILE A 7 19.09 7.45 -9.58
C ILE A 7 19.03 8.22 -8.26
N TYR A 8 18.26 9.31 -8.27
CA TYR A 8 17.98 10.08 -7.05
C TYR A 8 16.52 10.50 -6.98
N SER A 9 15.98 10.68 -5.80
CA SER A 9 14.67 11.27 -5.56
C SER A 9 14.51 11.65 -4.10
N ASN A 10 13.60 12.59 -3.82
CA ASN A 10 13.08 12.78 -2.49
C ASN A 10 12.24 11.58 -2.06
N PHE A 11 12.32 11.19 -0.78
CA PHE A 11 11.48 10.14 -0.19
C PHE A 11 10.52 10.67 0.87
N THR A 12 10.59 11.96 1.18
CA THR A 12 9.60 12.69 1.97
C THR A 12 8.85 13.70 1.08
N PRO A 13 7.62 14.12 1.42
CA PRO A 13 6.91 15.13 0.66
C PRO A 13 7.69 16.46 0.54
N LEU A 14 7.64 17.09 -0.63
CA LEU A 14 8.25 18.41 -0.89
C LEU A 14 7.36 19.54 -0.35
N VAL A 15 7.20 19.58 0.97
CA VAL A 15 6.44 20.62 1.68
C VAL A 15 7.30 21.22 2.78
N LYS A 16 6.95 22.41 3.26
CA LYS A 16 7.59 22.99 4.45
C LYS A 16 7.47 22.03 5.63
N SER A 17 8.58 21.51 6.11
CA SER A 17 8.67 20.50 7.16
C SER A 17 9.98 20.68 7.93
N PRO A 18 10.22 20.03 9.06
CA PRO A 18 11.52 20.07 9.72
C PRO A 18 12.65 19.51 8.85
N VAL A 19 12.37 18.48 8.05
CA VAL A 19 13.36 17.76 7.24
C VAL A 19 12.75 17.32 5.90
N ILE A 20 13.53 17.43 4.82
CA ILE A 20 13.27 16.77 3.54
C ILE A 20 14.38 15.75 3.30
N GLY A 21 14.02 14.50 3.01
CA GLY A 21 14.93 13.40 2.75
C GLY A 21 15.08 13.09 1.27
N TYR A 22 16.33 12.98 0.83
CA TYR A 22 16.71 12.53 -0.52
C TYR A 22 17.44 11.21 -0.45
N ARG A 23 17.22 10.36 -1.42
CA ARG A 23 17.96 9.11 -1.60
C ARG A 23 18.58 9.07 -2.99
N ILE A 24 19.85 8.67 -3.04
CA ILE A 24 20.59 8.41 -4.27
C ILE A 24 21.03 6.95 -4.24
N SER A 25 20.88 6.22 -5.34
CA SER A 25 21.23 4.79 -5.44
C SER A 25 21.92 4.50 -6.77
N GLY A 26 23.04 3.77 -6.73
CA GLY A 26 23.80 3.38 -7.90
C GLY A 26 25.32 3.53 -7.72
N GLU A 27 26.06 3.34 -8.80
CA GLU A 27 27.53 3.31 -8.78
C GLU A 27 28.18 4.67 -8.49
N ASP A 28 27.49 5.79 -8.81
CA ASP A 28 28.04 7.14 -8.65
C ASP A 28 27.76 7.78 -7.28
N VAL A 29 27.22 7.04 -6.32
CA VAL A 29 26.88 7.57 -4.98
C VAL A 29 28.10 8.20 -4.30
N LEU A 30 29.23 7.52 -4.26
CA LEU A 30 30.45 8.04 -3.62
C LEU A 30 31.03 9.26 -4.35
N PRO A 31 31.16 9.28 -5.69
CA PRO A 31 31.51 10.48 -6.45
C PRO A 31 30.60 11.68 -6.16
N ILE A 32 29.27 11.46 -6.13
CA ILE A 32 28.29 12.52 -5.84
C ILE A 32 28.47 13.04 -4.41
N LEU A 33 28.57 12.17 -3.42
CA LEU A 33 28.82 12.57 -2.04
C LEU A 33 30.10 13.36 -1.89
N LYS A 34 31.18 12.98 -2.57
CA LYS A 34 32.45 13.71 -2.53
C LYS A 34 32.31 15.11 -3.13
N LYS A 35 31.56 15.26 -4.22
CA LYS A 35 31.28 16.58 -4.82
C LYS A 35 30.44 17.44 -3.88
N LEU A 36 29.37 16.90 -3.30
CA LEU A 36 28.46 17.61 -2.41
C LEU A 36 29.11 18.04 -1.10
N THR A 37 29.89 17.16 -0.46
CA THR A 37 30.34 17.33 0.93
C THR A 37 31.83 17.65 1.06
N LYS A 38 32.58 17.52 -0.05
CA LYS A 38 34.06 17.58 -0.06
C LYS A 38 34.74 16.56 0.85
N ARG A 39 34.00 15.51 1.27
CA ARG A 39 34.46 14.43 2.16
C ARG A 39 34.40 13.07 1.47
N ASN A 40 35.21 12.13 1.98
CA ASN A 40 35.20 10.74 1.52
C ASN A 40 34.41 9.87 2.51
N PHE A 41 33.36 9.19 2.03
CA PHE A 41 32.49 8.33 2.82
C PHE A 41 32.82 6.84 2.70
N SER A 42 33.81 6.45 1.93
CA SER A 42 34.10 5.02 1.65
C SER A 42 34.31 4.16 2.89
N LYS A 43 34.77 4.74 4.02
CA LYS A 43 34.96 4.05 5.31
C LYS A 43 33.84 4.28 6.31
N ASP A 44 32.89 5.15 6.02
CA ASP A 44 31.87 5.66 6.95
C ASP A 44 30.48 5.08 6.67
N HIS A 45 30.41 3.83 6.21
CA HIS A 45 29.14 3.20 5.88
C HIS A 45 28.28 2.96 7.12
N SER A 46 26.96 3.18 6.96
CA SER A 46 25.92 3.02 8.00
C SER A 46 26.10 3.96 9.22
N ILE A 47 26.90 5.03 9.07
CA ILE A 47 27.10 6.04 10.10
C ILE A 47 26.50 7.36 9.61
N MET A 48 25.58 7.93 10.39
CA MET A 48 25.01 9.25 10.12
C MET A 48 26.02 10.33 10.52
N LYS A 49 26.31 11.25 9.61
CA LYS A 49 27.24 12.36 9.83
C LYS A 49 26.60 13.71 9.54
N LEU A 50 26.83 14.66 10.41
CA LEU A 50 26.50 16.05 10.15
C LEU A 50 27.59 16.65 9.26
N VAL A 51 27.20 17.15 8.09
CA VAL A 51 28.10 17.70 7.07
C VAL A 51 27.54 18.97 6.45
N GLU A 52 28.41 19.73 5.83
CA GLU A 52 28.05 20.88 4.99
C GLU A 52 27.95 20.41 3.54
N LEU A 53 26.81 20.71 2.86
CA LEU A 53 26.66 20.57 1.44
C LEU A 53 27.13 21.85 0.75
N HIS A 54 27.89 21.69 -0.32
CA HIS A 54 28.49 22.82 -1.02
C HIS A 54 27.96 22.93 -2.46
N ASN A 55 27.66 24.13 -2.88
CA ASN A 55 27.41 24.48 -4.26
C ASN A 55 28.71 24.35 -5.10
N ILE A 56 28.59 24.44 -6.43
CA ILE A 56 29.74 24.37 -7.35
C ILE A 56 30.74 25.52 -7.09
N ASP A 57 30.24 26.70 -6.75
CA ASP A 57 31.04 27.86 -6.40
C ASP A 57 31.73 27.78 -5.03
N GLY A 58 31.43 26.71 -4.26
CA GLY A 58 32.01 26.48 -2.94
C GLY A 58 31.22 27.09 -1.78
N THR A 59 30.15 27.83 -2.03
CA THR A 59 29.25 28.33 -0.98
C THR A 59 28.50 27.17 -0.33
N ILE A 60 28.09 27.34 0.92
CA ILE A 60 27.34 26.32 1.67
C ILE A 60 25.89 26.40 1.24
N LEU A 61 25.36 25.28 0.74
CA LEU A 61 23.94 25.10 0.44
C LEU A 61 23.11 24.83 1.70
N ASP A 62 23.59 23.88 2.53
CA ASP A 62 22.93 23.49 3.78
C ASP A 62 23.92 22.76 4.70
N LYS A 63 23.59 22.68 6.00
CA LYS A 63 24.28 21.83 6.97
C LYS A 63 23.33 20.76 7.47
N CYS A 64 23.55 19.52 7.06
CA CYS A 64 22.56 18.47 7.17
C CYS A 64 23.17 17.11 7.53
N ASN A 65 22.32 16.16 7.88
CA ASN A 65 22.73 14.79 8.13
C ASN A 65 22.80 14.00 6.83
N VAL A 66 23.85 13.20 6.68
CA VAL A 66 24.06 12.30 5.56
C VAL A 66 24.45 10.91 6.07
N VAL A 67 23.93 9.87 5.46
CA VAL A 67 24.32 8.49 5.72
C VAL A 67 24.60 7.77 4.40
N TYR A 68 25.68 7.00 4.36
CA TYR A 68 26.06 6.16 3.24
C TYR A 68 25.91 4.69 3.59
N PHE A 69 25.26 3.93 2.72
CA PHE A 69 25.08 2.49 2.83
C PHE A 69 25.83 1.80 1.69
N LYS A 70 26.85 1.03 2.04
CA LYS A 70 27.63 0.28 1.07
C LYS A 70 26.87 -0.95 0.60
N SER A 71 26.90 -1.22 -0.71
CA SER A 71 26.41 -2.47 -1.31
C SER A 71 27.06 -3.70 -0.63
N PRO A 72 26.32 -4.80 -0.40
CA PRO A 72 24.88 -5.00 -0.63
C PRO A 72 23.99 -4.54 0.56
N ASN A 73 24.54 -3.89 1.59
CA ASN A 73 23.85 -3.57 2.86
C ASN A 73 23.07 -2.26 2.78
N SER A 74 22.23 -2.14 1.76
CA SER A 74 21.37 -0.99 1.50
C SER A 74 19.94 -1.43 1.18
N PHE A 75 19.03 -0.46 1.03
CA PHE A 75 17.64 -0.73 0.63
C PHE A 75 17.55 -1.37 -0.75
N THR A 76 18.28 -0.85 -1.73
CA THR A 76 18.26 -1.35 -3.12
C THR A 76 19.22 -2.49 -3.37
N GLY A 77 20.17 -2.76 -2.46
CA GLY A 77 21.30 -3.66 -2.67
C GLY A 77 22.46 -3.04 -3.46
N GLU A 78 22.32 -1.80 -3.92
CA GLU A 78 23.36 -0.98 -4.54
C GLU A 78 24.04 -0.09 -3.48
N ASP A 79 25.04 0.70 -3.86
CA ASP A 79 25.48 1.83 -3.03
C ASP A 79 24.35 2.83 -2.91
N VAL A 80 24.06 3.27 -1.69
CA VAL A 80 22.96 4.21 -1.40
C VAL A 80 23.47 5.31 -0.49
N CYS A 81 23.06 6.55 -0.72
CA CYS A 81 23.13 7.58 0.32
C CYS A 81 21.75 8.19 0.58
N GLU A 82 21.56 8.61 1.81
CA GLU A 82 20.42 9.39 2.25
C GLU A 82 20.90 10.72 2.80
N ILE A 83 20.26 11.79 2.36
CA ILE A 83 20.59 13.19 2.70
C ILE A 83 19.35 13.79 3.33
N PHE A 84 19.48 14.35 4.52
CA PHE A 84 18.37 14.90 5.32
C PHE A 84 18.56 16.40 5.46
N ILE A 85 18.16 17.17 4.43
CA ILE A 85 18.27 18.64 4.40
C ILE A 85 17.18 19.30 5.26
N HIS A 86 17.37 20.58 5.61
CA HIS A 86 16.29 21.37 6.20
C HIS A 86 15.09 21.42 5.28
N GLY A 87 13.89 21.31 5.85
CA GLY A 87 12.62 21.12 5.15
C GLY A 87 12.11 22.34 4.38
N SER A 88 12.96 22.93 3.57
CA SER A 88 12.65 24.05 2.67
C SER A 88 12.55 23.55 1.22
N PRO A 89 11.39 23.72 0.54
CA PRO A 89 11.27 23.40 -0.88
C PRO A 89 12.28 24.15 -1.76
N LEU A 90 12.75 25.32 -1.34
CA LEU A 90 13.79 26.08 -2.07
C LEU A 90 15.16 25.40 -1.97
N ILE A 91 15.55 24.94 -0.78
CA ILE A 91 16.81 24.20 -0.59
C ILE A 91 16.73 22.88 -1.37
N ALA A 92 15.58 22.21 -1.34
CA ALA A 92 15.33 20.98 -2.10
C ALA A 92 15.54 21.20 -3.61
N SER A 93 14.93 22.25 -4.18
CA SER A 93 15.10 22.60 -5.60
C SER A 93 16.57 22.94 -5.95
N GLN A 94 17.27 23.63 -5.07
CA GLN A 94 18.70 23.91 -5.27
C GLN A 94 19.56 22.64 -5.23
N LEU A 95 19.26 21.70 -4.34
CA LEU A 95 19.95 20.41 -4.27
C LEU A 95 19.71 19.57 -5.55
N GLU A 96 18.48 19.53 -6.03
CA GLU A 96 18.13 18.83 -7.29
C GLU A 96 18.92 19.42 -8.46
N GLN A 97 18.90 20.74 -8.61
CA GLN A 97 19.66 21.44 -9.66
C GLN A 97 21.17 21.17 -9.54
N LEU A 98 21.71 21.22 -8.32
CA LEU A 98 23.12 20.95 -8.07
C LEU A 98 23.52 19.53 -8.45
N ILE A 99 22.65 18.54 -8.19
CA ILE A 99 22.88 17.11 -8.57
C ILE A 99 22.86 16.98 -10.10
N GLU A 100 21.96 17.64 -10.78
CA GLU A 100 21.88 17.65 -12.27
C GLU A 100 23.11 18.32 -12.88
N ASP A 101 23.56 19.45 -12.33
CA ASP A 101 24.74 20.21 -12.78
C ASP A 101 26.06 19.43 -12.66
N PHE A 102 26.08 18.33 -11.92
CA PHE A 102 27.25 17.44 -11.89
C PHE A 102 27.50 16.72 -13.22
N ASN A 103 26.53 16.71 -14.14
CA ASN A 103 26.61 16.13 -15.47
C ASN A 103 27.19 14.71 -15.48
N ILE A 104 26.74 13.87 -14.52
CA ILE A 104 27.17 12.47 -14.42
C ILE A 104 26.37 11.64 -15.46
N PRO A 105 27.04 10.92 -16.37
CA PRO A 105 26.36 10.10 -17.36
C PRO A 105 25.40 9.08 -16.73
N GLY A 106 24.13 9.07 -17.14
CA GLY A 106 23.14 8.12 -16.64
C GLY A 106 22.51 8.48 -15.28
N LEU A 107 22.95 9.55 -14.63
CA LEU A 107 22.31 10.09 -13.42
C LEU A 107 20.97 10.73 -13.82
N ARG A 108 19.91 10.35 -13.12
CA ARG A 108 18.55 10.88 -13.41
C ARG A 108 17.65 10.79 -12.20
N PHE A 109 16.54 11.50 -12.25
CA PHE A 109 15.47 11.36 -11.28
C PHE A 109 14.85 9.95 -11.36
N ALA A 110 14.55 9.35 -10.21
CA ALA A 110 13.99 8.01 -10.11
C ALA A 110 12.54 7.98 -10.60
N GLN A 111 12.15 6.92 -11.28
CA GLN A 111 10.76 6.66 -11.61
C GLN A 111 9.99 6.18 -10.36
N LYS A 112 8.67 6.35 -10.37
CA LYS A 112 7.82 5.90 -9.26
C LYS A 112 8.00 4.41 -8.98
N GLY A 113 8.40 4.08 -7.74
CA GLY A 113 8.64 2.70 -7.29
C GLY A 113 9.98 2.10 -7.72
N GLU A 114 10.88 2.85 -8.38
CA GLU A 114 12.12 2.32 -8.92
C GLU A 114 13.09 1.82 -7.85
N PHE A 115 13.21 2.49 -6.70
CA PHE A 115 14.03 1.96 -5.59
C PHE A 115 13.54 0.58 -5.12
N SER A 116 12.23 0.39 -4.96
CA SER A 116 11.66 -0.90 -4.59
C SER A 116 11.83 -1.95 -5.70
N PHE A 117 11.75 -1.54 -6.96
CA PHE A 117 12.01 -2.42 -8.09
C PHE A 117 13.47 -2.91 -8.11
N ARG A 118 14.45 -2.00 -7.90
CA ARG A 118 15.87 -2.38 -7.81
C ARG A 118 16.14 -3.30 -6.62
N SER A 119 15.46 -3.09 -5.49
CA SER A 119 15.58 -3.99 -4.33
C SER A 119 15.11 -5.42 -4.65
N VAL A 120 14.09 -5.57 -5.50
CA VAL A 120 13.64 -6.90 -5.98
C VAL A 120 14.63 -7.50 -6.96
N LEU A 121 15.16 -6.74 -7.91
CA LEU A 121 16.17 -7.21 -8.86
C LEU A 121 17.44 -7.69 -8.16
N ASN A 122 17.85 -7.01 -7.09
CA ASN A 122 19.03 -7.32 -6.29
C ASN A 122 18.73 -8.32 -5.17
N ASN A 123 17.58 -9.00 -5.20
CA ASN A 123 17.16 -10.03 -4.23
C ASN A 123 17.14 -9.55 -2.76
N LYS A 124 16.98 -8.24 -2.50
CA LYS A 124 16.81 -7.70 -1.15
C LYS A 124 15.42 -7.96 -0.61
N TYR A 125 14.42 -7.85 -1.48
CA TYR A 125 13.02 -8.11 -1.19
C TYR A 125 12.39 -8.97 -2.28
N SER A 126 11.43 -9.82 -1.90
CA SER A 126 10.53 -10.44 -2.87
C SER A 126 9.55 -9.41 -3.43
N LEU A 127 8.96 -9.69 -4.59
CA LEU A 127 7.92 -8.83 -5.18
C LEU A 127 6.73 -8.62 -4.22
N LYS A 128 6.39 -9.64 -3.40
CA LYS A 128 5.34 -9.54 -2.39
C LYS A 128 5.71 -8.57 -1.28
N GLN A 129 6.96 -8.62 -0.80
CA GLN A 129 7.48 -7.69 0.21
C GLN A 129 7.52 -6.25 -0.31
N ALA A 130 7.98 -6.03 -1.55
CA ALA A 130 7.96 -4.71 -2.17
C ALA A 130 6.54 -4.15 -2.31
N LYS A 131 5.56 -4.97 -2.68
CA LYS A 131 4.14 -4.60 -2.68
C LYS A 131 3.63 -4.30 -1.26
N ALA A 132 4.06 -5.08 -0.26
CA ALA A 132 3.66 -4.87 1.13
C ALA A 132 4.15 -3.52 1.67
N ILE A 133 5.37 -3.07 1.33
CA ILE A 133 5.87 -1.73 1.69
C ILE A 133 4.92 -0.64 1.19
N ASN A 134 4.55 -0.69 -0.09
CA ASN A 134 3.61 0.29 -0.65
C ASN A 134 2.24 0.24 0.03
N LEU A 135 1.74 -0.97 0.31
CA LEU A 135 0.47 -1.14 1.02
C LEU A 135 0.54 -0.66 2.49
N ILE A 136 1.67 -0.81 3.18
CA ILE A 136 1.87 -0.30 4.54
C ILE A 136 1.77 1.24 4.55
N ILE A 137 2.41 1.89 3.59
CA ILE A 137 2.39 3.37 3.49
C ILE A 137 0.98 3.90 3.19
N ASN A 138 0.22 3.21 2.34
CA ASN A 138 -1.12 3.63 1.88
C ASN A 138 -2.26 2.98 2.68
N ASN A 139 -1.97 2.30 3.80
CA ASN A 139 -2.98 1.59 4.56
C ASN A 139 -3.77 2.53 5.47
N GLU A 140 -5.08 2.35 5.45
CA GLU A 140 -6.03 3.06 6.32
C GLU A 140 -6.72 2.12 7.33
N SER A 141 -6.35 0.82 7.37
CA SER A 141 -6.94 -0.21 8.25
C SER A 141 -5.87 -0.94 9.04
N PHE A 142 -6.04 -1.05 10.36
CA PHE A 142 -5.11 -1.78 11.25
C PHE A 142 -4.95 -3.26 10.87
N SER A 143 -6.03 -3.94 10.50
CA SER A 143 -5.96 -5.36 10.11
C SER A 143 -5.14 -5.58 8.84
N SER A 144 -5.29 -4.68 7.86
CA SER A 144 -4.49 -4.70 6.64
C SER A 144 -3.03 -4.33 6.91
N LEU A 145 -2.78 -3.36 7.79
CA LEU A 145 -1.43 -2.98 8.21
C LEU A 145 -0.70 -4.17 8.85
N GLU A 146 -1.32 -4.85 9.82
CA GLU A 146 -0.73 -6.02 10.48
C GLU A 146 -0.47 -7.18 9.51
N TYR A 147 -1.36 -7.41 8.56
CA TYR A 147 -1.14 -8.42 7.53
C TYR A 147 0.05 -8.08 6.62
N ASN A 148 0.16 -6.82 6.16
CA ASN A 148 1.25 -6.40 5.30
C ASN A 148 2.59 -6.34 6.04
N LYS A 149 2.61 -5.99 7.33
CA LYS A 149 3.80 -6.13 8.19
C LYS A 149 4.30 -7.57 8.23
N LYS A 150 3.40 -8.54 8.44
CA LYS A 150 3.78 -9.96 8.40
C LYS A 150 4.40 -10.35 7.07
N ILE A 151 3.83 -9.93 5.93
CA ILE A 151 4.43 -10.17 4.62
C ILE A 151 5.82 -9.56 4.52
N LEU A 152 6.00 -8.32 5.02
CA LEU A 152 7.28 -7.63 4.94
C LEU A 152 8.37 -8.34 5.76
N PHE A 153 8.06 -8.76 6.99
CA PHE A 153 9.06 -9.32 7.92
C PHE A 153 9.23 -10.84 7.81
N GLU A 154 8.16 -11.58 7.49
CA GLU A 154 8.16 -13.04 7.42
C GLU A 154 8.25 -13.57 5.96
N GLY A 155 8.17 -12.67 4.98
CA GLY A 155 8.29 -13.00 3.56
C GLY A 155 7.21 -13.95 3.05
N ASP A 156 7.62 -14.91 2.24
CA ASP A 156 6.71 -15.87 1.59
C ASP A 156 6.06 -16.87 2.56
N SER A 157 6.60 -17.02 3.77
CA SER A 157 6.05 -17.90 4.82
C SER A 157 4.60 -17.55 5.19
N VAL A 158 4.24 -16.26 5.12
CA VAL A 158 2.89 -15.76 5.47
C VAL A 158 1.81 -16.27 4.54
N SER A 159 2.15 -16.57 3.29
CA SER A 159 1.17 -17.03 2.29
C SER A 159 0.70 -18.46 2.53
N GLY A 160 1.43 -19.26 3.31
CA GLY A 160 1.21 -20.69 3.48
C GLY A 160 1.46 -21.50 2.19
N LEU A 161 2.05 -20.86 1.16
CA LEU A 161 2.35 -21.52 -0.12
C LEU A 161 3.69 -22.26 -0.10
N ALA A 162 4.64 -21.85 0.75
CA ALA A 162 5.94 -22.49 0.84
C ALA A 162 5.85 -23.99 1.18
N PRO A 163 5.10 -24.41 2.23
CA PRO A 163 4.88 -25.82 2.50
C PRO A 163 4.23 -26.58 1.36
N LEU A 164 3.25 -25.95 0.66
CA LEU A 164 2.61 -26.58 -0.49
C LEU A 164 3.55 -26.77 -1.67
N ARG A 165 4.48 -25.84 -1.86
CA ARG A 165 5.53 -25.97 -2.89
C ARG A 165 6.43 -27.15 -2.57
N GLU A 166 6.84 -27.33 -1.33
CA GLU A 166 7.64 -28.49 -0.89
C GLU A 166 6.86 -29.80 -1.07
N ASP A 167 5.60 -29.85 -0.64
CA ASP A 167 4.75 -31.01 -0.80
C ASP A 167 4.64 -31.45 -2.28
N ILE A 168 4.45 -30.48 -3.22
CA ILE A 168 4.31 -30.80 -4.65
C ILE A 168 5.66 -31.21 -5.27
N VAL A 169 6.77 -30.57 -4.87
CA VAL A 169 8.12 -30.96 -5.34
C VAL A 169 8.46 -32.37 -4.89
N ASN A 170 8.19 -32.70 -3.62
CA ASN A 170 8.43 -34.05 -3.08
C ASN A 170 7.56 -35.10 -3.78
N LEU A 171 6.28 -34.77 -4.03
CA LEU A 171 5.36 -35.66 -4.77
C LEU A 171 5.88 -35.89 -6.21
N PHE A 172 6.28 -34.82 -6.88
CA PHE A 172 6.83 -34.90 -8.23
C PHE A 172 8.11 -35.74 -8.29
N SER A 173 9.05 -35.52 -7.33
CA SER A 173 10.30 -36.30 -7.26
C SER A 173 10.03 -37.78 -7.05
N GLU A 174 9.06 -38.17 -6.19
CA GLU A 174 8.71 -39.59 -5.98
C GLU A 174 8.08 -40.22 -7.23
N ILE A 175 7.24 -39.46 -7.95
CA ILE A 175 6.66 -39.95 -9.22
C ILE A 175 7.75 -40.14 -10.27
N THR A 176 8.68 -39.16 -10.41
CA THR A 176 9.77 -39.26 -11.38
C THR A 176 10.70 -40.40 -11.05
N ALA A 177 11.10 -40.56 -9.79
CA ALA A 177 11.96 -41.68 -9.35
C ALA A 177 11.27 -43.03 -9.63
N SER A 178 9.98 -43.16 -9.44
CA SER A 178 9.23 -44.39 -9.71
C SER A 178 9.09 -44.72 -11.20
N ILE A 179 9.25 -43.72 -12.08
CA ILE A 179 9.30 -43.94 -13.54
C ILE A 179 10.69 -44.33 -14.02
N ASP A 180 11.74 -43.69 -13.45
CA ASP A 180 13.12 -43.86 -13.87
C ASP A 180 13.73 -45.18 -13.34
N PHE A 181 13.27 -45.69 -12.20
CA PHE A 181 13.80 -46.88 -11.52
C PHE A 181 12.74 -47.98 -11.39
N VAL A 182 12.15 -48.37 -12.51
CA VAL A 182 11.05 -49.36 -12.58
C VAL A 182 11.47 -50.74 -12.05
N ASP A 183 12.77 -51.08 -12.08
CA ASP A 183 13.28 -52.39 -11.74
C ASP A 183 13.65 -52.58 -10.25
N ASP A 184 13.78 -51.50 -9.45
CA ASP A 184 14.32 -51.59 -8.10
C ASP A 184 13.32 -51.41 -6.93
N GLU A 185 12.11 -50.92 -7.14
CA GLU A 185 11.09 -50.82 -6.09
C GLU A 185 9.67 -51.08 -6.62
N GLU A 186 8.89 -51.87 -5.89
CA GLU A 186 7.43 -51.98 -6.13
C GLU A 186 6.79 -50.59 -6.10
N PHE A 187 6.30 -50.11 -7.25
CA PHE A 187 5.57 -48.84 -7.40
C PHE A 187 4.39 -48.80 -6.44
N ASN A 188 4.54 -48.10 -5.32
CA ASN A 188 3.51 -47.99 -4.31
C ASN A 188 2.51 -46.86 -4.63
N PHE A 189 1.66 -47.09 -5.62
CA PHE A 189 0.60 -46.18 -6.05
C PHE A 189 -0.27 -45.67 -4.88
N LYS A 190 -0.55 -46.55 -3.88
CA LYS A 190 -1.32 -46.16 -2.69
C LYS A 190 -0.64 -45.07 -1.86
N LYS A 191 0.68 -45.10 -1.73
CA LYS A 191 1.46 -44.11 -1.01
C LYS A 191 1.42 -42.75 -1.73
N ILE A 192 1.61 -42.73 -3.03
CA ILE A 192 1.53 -41.53 -3.87
C ILE A 192 0.14 -40.91 -3.82
N MET A 193 -0.90 -41.71 -3.97
CA MET A 193 -2.29 -41.24 -3.87
C MET A 193 -2.65 -40.68 -2.51
N LYS A 194 -2.10 -41.23 -1.41
CA LYS A 194 -2.27 -40.68 -0.05
C LYS A 194 -1.62 -39.30 0.07
N LYS A 195 -0.41 -39.11 -0.46
CA LYS A 195 0.28 -37.80 -0.47
C LYS A 195 -0.44 -36.78 -1.35
N ALA A 196 -0.92 -37.18 -2.53
CA ALA A 196 -1.68 -36.32 -3.42
C ALA A 196 -2.99 -35.84 -2.76
N ARG A 197 -3.71 -36.72 -2.06
CA ARG A 197 -4.90 -36.35 -1.29
C ARG A 197 -4.57 -35.41 -0.12
N TYR A 198 -3.46 -35.62 0.59
CA TYR A 198 -3.01 -34.71 1.64
C TYR A 198 -2.72 -33.32 1.08
N PHE A 199 -1.97 -33.22 -0.02
CA PHE A 199 -1.70 -31.98 -0.73
C PHE A 199 -2.99 -31.26 -1.15
N PHE A 200 -3.93 -31.96 -1.77
CA PHE A 200 -5.22 -31.42 -2.19
C PHE A 200 -6.03 -30.84 -1.00
N ASN A 201 -6.06 -31.57 0.12
CA ASN A 201 -6.74 -31.11 1.33
C ASN A 201 -6.08 -29.83 1.91
N ASN A 202 -4.75 -29.75 1.88
CA ASN A 202 -4.03 -28.55 2.31
C ASN A 202 -4.29 -27.36 1.39
N CYS A 203 -4.36 -27.57 0.07
CA CYS A 203 -4.78 -26.54 -0.87
C CYS A 203 -6.18 -26.00 -0.57
N ASN A 204 -7.14 -26.90 -0.35
CA ASN A 204 -8.52 -26.49 -0.01
C ASN A 204 -8.60 -25.71 1.31
N LYS A 205 -7.88 -26.14 2.35
CA LYS A 205 -7.80 -25.38 3.62
C LYS A 205 -7.25 -23.97 3.41
N LEU A 206 -6.22 -23.80 2.58
CA LEU A 206 -5.67 -22.48 2.25
C LEU A 206 -6.65 -21.63 1.44
N LEU A 207 -7.34 -22.19 0.48
CA LEU A 207 -8.37 -21.49 -0.31
C LEU A 207 -9.49 -20.96 0.59
N HIS A 208 -10.00 -21.79 1.51
CA HIS A 208 -11.02 -21.37 2.48
C HIS A 208 -10.49 -20.25 3.41
N LYS A 209 -9.28 -20.41 3.95
CA LYS A 209 -8.66 -19.40 4.83
C LYS A 209 -8.41 -18.07 4.11
N ASN A 210 -8.11 -18.08 2.82
CA ASN A 210 -7.90 -16.88 2.03
C ASN A 210 -9.21 -16.23 1.56
N ARG A 211 -10.26 -16.99 1.26
CA ARG A 211 -11.59 -16.43 0.97
C ARG A 211 -12.12 -15.59 2.12
N THR A 212 -12.11 -16.11 3.33
CA THR A 212 -12.53 -15.33 4.52
C THR A 212 -11.68 -14.08 4.77
N LYS A 213 -10.39 -14.08 4.39
CA LYS A 213 -9.52 -12.89 4.49
C LYS A 213 -9.76 -11.87 3.38
N ILE A 214 -10.16 -12.29 2.19
CA ILE A 214 -10.47 -11.39 1.06
C ILE A 214 -11.80 -10.68 1.32
N GLU A 215 -12.78 -11.36 1.89
CA GLU A 215 -14.06 -10.78 2.30
C GLU A 215 -13.89 -9.70 3.39
N GLN A 216 -12.88 -9.81 4.27
CA GLN A 216 -12.54 -8.79 5.26
C GLN A 216 -11.77 -7.58 4.70
N LYS A 217 -11.31 -7.62 3.45
CA LYS A 217 -10.56 -6.52 2.81
C LYS A 217 -11.42 -5.50 2.10
N ASN A 218 -12.70 -5.76 1.92
CA ASN A 218 -13.57 -4.89 1.16
C ASN A 218 -14.13 -3.77 2.04
N LEU A 219 -14.11 -2.57 1.48
CA LEU A 219 -14.81 -1.41 2.00
C LEU A 219 -16.30 -1.75 2.12
N CYS A 220 -16.81 -1.82 3.34
CA CYS A 220 -18.20 -2.13 3.58
C CYS A 220 -19.04 -0.87 3.32
N ARG A 221 -19.92 -0.91 2.32
CA ARG A 221 -20.77 0.19 1.92
C ARG A 221 -22.10 0.14 2.63
N VAL A 222 -22.41 1.18 3.41
CA VAL A 222 -23.62 1.27 4.22
C VAL A 222 -24.44 2.48 3.77
N MET A 223 -25.70 2.27 3.44
CA MET A 223 -26.62 3.34 3.06
C MET A 223 -27.65 3.60 4.16
N LEU A 224 -27.83 4.85 4.53
CA LEU A 224 -28.88 5.29 5.45
C LEU A 224 -30.20 5.47 4.71
N ILE A 225 -31.23 4.73 5.11
CA ILE A 225 -32.58 4.78 4.52
C ILE A 225 -33.61 5.10 5.60
N GLY A 226 -34.66 5.82 5.23
CA GLY A 226 -35.79 6.14 6.12
C GLY A 226 -36.57 7.35 5.65
N PRO A 227 -37.73 7.62 6.25
CA PRO A 227 -38.58 8.77 5.90
C PRO A 227 -37.87 10.13 6.01
N VAL A 228 -38.46 11.16 5.42
CA VAL A 228 -37.97 12.54 5.56
C VAL A 228 -38.05 12.94 7.03
N ASN A 229 -37.06 13.68 7.53
CA ASN A 229 -36.98 14.17 8.92
C ASN A 229 -36.86 13.09 10.02
N VAL A 230 -36.57 11.85 9.70
CA VAL A 230 -36.35 10.76 10.68
C VAL A 230 -35.00 10.87 11.40
N GLY A 231 -34.14 11.81 11.00
CA GLY A 231 -32.83 12.03 11.62
C GLY A 231 -31.64 11.36 10.90
N LYS A 232 -31.75 10.98 9.61
CA LYS A 232 -30.66 10.38 8.83
C LYS A 232 -29.41 11.24 8.84
N SER A 233 -29.51 12.49 8.44
CA SER A 233 -28.36 13.42 8.40
C SER A 233 -27.81 13.73 9.80
N THR A 234 -28.68 13.74 10.82
CA THR A 234 -28.25 13.90 12.22
C THR A 234 -27.42 12.69 12.67
N LEU A 235 -27.88 11.47 12.33
CA LEU A 235 -27.13 10.25 12.63
C LEU A 235 -25.83 10.21 11.85
N PHE A 236 -25.85 10.54 10.56
CA PHE A 236 -24.67 10.63 9.70
C PHE A 236 -23.60 11.55 10.31
N ASN A 237 -23.99 12.79 10.66
CA ASN A 237 -23.08 13.75 11.29
C ASN A 237 -22.55 13.23 12.65
N LYS A 238 -23.42 12.64 13.50
CA LYS A 238 -22.97 12.05 14.78
C LYS A 238 -22.00 10.88 14.63
N ILE A 239 -22.11 10.11 13.56
CA ILE A 239 -21.17 9.02 13.26
C ILE A 239 -19.82 9.61 12.83
N ILE A 240 -19.83 10.68 12.04
CA ILE A 240 -18.63 11.35 11.55
C ILE A 240 -17.94 12.17 12.64
N ASP A 241 -18.71 12.87 13.50
CA ASP A 241 -18.19 13.73 14.58
C ASP A 241 -17.63 12.94 15.79
N LYS A 242 -17.94 11.64 15.91
CA LYS A 242 -17.34 10.81 16.95
C LYS A 242 -15.90 10.48 16.60
N ASP A 243 -15.00 11.26 17.17
CA ASP A 243 -13.54 11.06 17.31
C ASP A 243 -13.00 9.72 16.81
N ARG A 244 -12.57 9.67 15.58
CA ARG A 244 -11.63 8.73 14.92
C ARG A 244 -11.96 8.50 13.45
N ALA A 245 -12.84 9.30 12.86
CA ALA A 245 -13.02 9.31 11.42
C ALA A 245 -11.82 10.00 10.79
N ILE A 246 -10.93 9.25 10.15
CA ILE A 246 -10.00 9.84 9.19
C ILE A 246 -10.85 10.21 7.99
N VAL A 247 -11.31 11.45 7.97
CA VAL A 247 -12.10 12.01 6.88
C VAL A 247 -11.18 12.24 5.70
N THR A 248 -11.17 11.33 4.74
CA THR A 248 -10.64 11.64 3.40
C THR A 248 -11.78 12.12 2.54
N GLU A 249 -11.87 13.43 2.33
CA GLU A 249 -12.70 14.00 1.27
C GLU A 249 -12.16 13.51 -0.08
N ILE A 250 -12.79 12.50 -0.65
CA ILE A 250 -12.54 12.12 -2.04
C ILE A 250 -13.31 13.08 -2.93
N LYS A 251 -12.68 14.19 -3.30
CA LYS A 251 -13.15 15.05 -4.38
C LYS A 251 -13.11 14.26 -5.69
N GLY A 252 -14.25 13.78 -6.17
CA GLY A 252 -14.27 13.28 -7.55
C GLY A 252 -15.33 12.28 -7.98
N THR A 253 -16.25 11.83 -7.12
CA THR A 253 -17.32 10.94 -7.59
C THR A 253 -18.69 11.50 -7.26
N THR A 254 -19.34 11.99 -8.31
CA THR A 254 -20.78 12.36 -8.43
C THR A 254 -21.32 13.39 -7.42
N ARG A 255 -21.61 14.57 -7.91
CA ARG A 255 -22.08 15.80 -7.26
C ARG A 255 -23.34 15.74 -6.39
N ASP A 256 -23.92 14.57 -6.04
CA ASP A 256 -25.29 14.52 -5.53
C ASP A 256 -25.56 13.56 -4.34
N ILE A 257 -24.61 12.81 -3.81
CA ILE A 257 -24.80 11.98 -2.60
C ILE A 257 -23.61 12.21 -1.69
N LEU A 258 -23.86 12.62 -0.43
CA LEU A 258 -22.80 12.74 0.57
C LEU A 258 -22.39 11.35 1.02
N SER A 259 -21.14 11.00 0.79
CA SER A 259 -20.53 9.80 1.38
C SER A 259 -19.30 10.18 2.17
N ASN A 260 -19.08 9.48 3.28
CA ASN A 260 -17.87 9.60 4.07
C ASN A 260 -17.38 8.23 4.48
N GLN A 261 -16.05 8.07 4.53
CA GLN A 261 -15.41 6.85 5.00
C GLN A 261 -15.08 6.98 6.48
N ILE A 262 -15.42 5.95 7.24
CA ILE A 262 -15.11 5.82 8.67
C ILE A 262 -14.43 4.50 8.94
N ILE A 263 -13.65 4.45 10.02
CA ILE A 263 -13.02 3.22 10.50
C ILE A 263 -13.62 2.90 11.87
N VAL A 264 -14.25 1.73 11.97
CA VAL A 264 -14.79 1.21 13.24
C VAL A 264 -14.15 -0.14 13.50
N ASP A 265 -13.47 -0.29 14.63
CA ASP A 265 -12.77 -1.52 15.03
C ASP A 265 -11.83 -2.07 13.94
N GLY A 266 -11.12 -1.17 13.25
CA GLY A 266 -10.18 -1.51 12.19
C GLY A 266 -10.81 -1.93 10.87
N LYS A 267 -12.13 -1.82 10.71
CA LYS A 267 -12.86 -2.07 9.45
C LYS A 267 -13.26 -0.75 8.83
N LYS A 268 -13.10 -0.66 7.51
CA LYS A 268 -13.52 0.51 6.72
C LYS A 268 -14.99 0.40 6.35
N PHE A 269 -15.72 1.47 6.59
CA PHE A 269 -17.10 1.63 6.16
C PHE A 269 -17.21 2.91 5.33
N GLU A 270 -17.91 2.84 4.21
CA GLU A 270 -18.34 4.00 3.45
C GLU A 270 -19.83 4.19 3.70
N ILE A 271 -20.19 5.31 4.35
CA ILE A 271 -21.58 5.61 4.72
C ILE A 271 -22.13 6.61 3.73
N PHE A 272 -23.30 6.31 3.16
CA PHE A 272 -24.03 7.15 2.22
C PHE A 272 -25.25 7.76 2.89
N ASP A 273 -25.37 9.12 2.88
CA ASP A 273 -26.58 9.82 3.30
C ASP A 273 -27.45 10.15 2.07
N THR A 274 -28.63 9.53 1.99
CA THR A 274 -29.59 9.77 0.92
C THR A 274 -30.33 11.11 1.06
N ALA A 275 -30.22 11.81 2.20
CA ALA A 275 -30.96 13.06 2.51
C ALA A 275 -30.12 14.32 2.28
N GLY A 276 -28.84 14.25 1.92
CA GLY A 276 -27.88 15.36 1.87
C GLY A 276 -28.11 16.42 0.79
N GLN A 277 -29.23 16.39 0.03
CA GLN A 277 -29.59 17.44 -0.92
C GLN A 277 -30.54 18.47 -0.31
N ARG A 278 -29.96 19.55 0.20
CA ARG A 278 -30.70 20.81 0.40
C ARG A 278 -30.81 21.53 -0.93
N SER A 279 -31.88 21.29 -1.71
CA SER A 279 -32.42 22.32 -2.63
C SER A 279 -33.80 21.95 -3.17
N ASN A 280 -34.77 22.80 -2.88
CA ASN A 280 -36.00 23.08 -3.60
C ASN A 280 -36.92 21.98 -4.12
N GLN A 281 -37.99 21.78 -3.34
CA GLN A 281 -39.36 21.50 -3.78
C GLN A 281 -39.60 20.43 -4.86
N GLY A 282 -40.12 19.27 -4.44
CA GLY A 282 -41.19 18.56 -5.20
C GLY A 282 -40.81 17.67 -6.37
N ARG A 283 -39.66 17.85 -7.03
CA ARG A 283 -39.21 17.00 -8.18
C ARG A 283 -38.02 16.08 -7.87
N ILE A 284 -37.44 16.20 -6.71
CA ILE A 284 -36.12 15.59 -6.36
C ILE A 284 -36.28 14.19 -5.76
N GLU A 285 -37.44 13.86 -5.18
CA GLU A 285 -37.65 12.50 -4.61
C GLU A 285 -37.56 11.40 -5.65
N LYS A 286 -38.05 11.62 -6.88
CA LYS A 286 -37.95 10.62 -7.97
C LYS A 286 -36.53 10.47 -8.53
N PHE A 287 -35.69 11.50 -8.48
CA PHE A 287 -34.31 11.45 -8.96
C PHE A 287 -33.35 10.79 -7.94
N GLY A 288 -33.53 11.08 -6.65
CA GLY A 288 -32.80 10.44 -5.55
C GLY A 288 -33.05 8.93 -5.52
N TYR A 289 -34.29 8.52 -5.78
CA TYR A 289 -34.69 7.12 -5.80
C TYR A 289 -34.04 6.31 -6.94
N LYS A 290 -34.03 6.85 -8.17
CA LYS A 290 -33.39 6.17 -9.33
C LYS A 290 -31.86 6.06 -9.16
N LYS A 291 -31.23 7.02 -8.48
CA LYS A 291 -29.79 6.99 -8.22
C LYS A 291 -29.43 6.05 -7.05
N ALA A 292 -30.25 6.05 -6.00
CA ALA A 292 -30.16 5.08 -4.91
C ALA A 292 -30.35 3.64 -5.43
N GLN A 293 -31.24 3.44 -6.38
CA GLN A 293 -31.46 2.15 -7.04
C GLN A 293 -30.26 1.69 -7.92
N LYS A 294 -29.53 2.62 -8.55
CA LYS A 294 -28.28 2.31 -9.25
C LYS A 294 -27.15 1.96 -8.29
N LEU A 295 -27.04 2.68 -7.17
CA LEU A 295 -26.05 2.42 -6.11
C LEU A 295 -26.41 1.22 -5.25
N SER A 296 -27.69 0.79 -5.18
CA SER A 296 -28.12 -0.35 -4.36
C SER A 296 -27.43 -1.66 -4.74
N LYS A 297 -26.95 -1.79 -5.98
CA LYS A 297 -26.17 -2.94 -6.44
C LYS A 297 -24.74 -2.97 -5.86
N GLU A 298 -24.26 -1.84 -5.32
CA GLU A 298 -22.93 -1.68 -4.76
C GLU A 298 -22.94 -1.50 -3.24
N ILE A 299 -24.13 -1.49 -2.61
CA ILE A 299 -24.32 -1.33 -1.16
C ILE A 299 -24.38 -2.71 -0.50
N ASP A 300 -23.55 -2.90 0.51
CA ASP A 300 -23.48 -4.15 1.27
C ASP A 300 -24.56 -4.22 2.36
N HIS A 301 -24.88 -3.07 3.00
CA HIS A 301 -25.84 -3.01 4.09
C HIS A 301 -26.70 -1.73 4.03
N PHE A 302 -27.98 -1.90 4.38
CA PHE A 302 -28.92 -0.79 4.53
C PHE A 302 -29.23 -0.59 6.02
N LEU A 303 -28.97 0.63 6.52
CA LEU A 303 -29.35 1.04 7.87
C LEU A 303 -30.70 1.78 7.80
N ILE A 304 -31.75 1.17 8.31
CA ILE A 304 -33.10 1.72 8.20
C ILE A 304 -33.46 2.47 9.46
N LEU A 305 -33.68 3.77 9.31
CA LEU A 305 -34.19 4.61 10.39
C LEU A 305 -35.72 4.66 10.35
N LYS A 306 -36.35 4.42 11.50
CA LYS A 306 -37.80 4.46 11.67
C LYS A 306 -38.13 5.43 12.80
N ASP A 307 -39.26 6.15 12.64
CA ASP A 307 -39.91 6.81 13.76
C ASP A 307 -41.08 5.94 14.28
N LYS A 308 -41.68 6.37 15.41
CA LYS A 308 -42.84 5.64 16.00
C LYS A 308 -44.07 5.60 15.11
N LYS A 309 -44.12 6.42 14.04
CA LYS A 309 -45.28 6.52 13.13
C LYS A 309 -45.06 5.76 11.82
N THR A 310 -43.85 5.29 11.52
CA THR A 310 -43.53 4.60 10.28
C THR A 310 -44.11 3.18 10.27
N LYS A 311 -45.05 2.91 9.39
CA LYS A 311 -45.66 1.58 9.21
C LYS A 311 -44.72 0.68 8.41
N ASN A 312 -44.70 -0.64 8.69
CA ASN A 312 -43.89 -1.62 7.94
C ASN A 312 -44.27 -1.69 6.44
N SER A 313 -45.47 -1.33 6.04
CA SER A 313 -45.92 -1.21 4.64
C SER A 313 -45.10 -0.21 3.84
N ASP A 314 -44.71 0.92 4.48
CA ASP A 314 -44.02 2.02 3.82
C ASP A 314 -42.57 1.67 3.52
N LEU A 315 -42.02 0.69 4.25
CA LEU A 315 -40.66 0.17 4.08
C LEU A 315 -40.58 -0.84 2.93
N ASN A 316 -41.65 -1.64 2.73
CA ASN A 316 -41.69 -2.61 1.63
C ASN A 316 -41.74 -1.92 0.25
N GLN A 317 -42.16 -0.65 0.17
CA GLN A 317 -42.04 0.16 -1.05
C GLN A 317 -40.60 0.68 -1.29
N LEU A 318 -39.75 0.72 -0.27
CA LEU A 318 -38.34 1.15 -0.36
C LEU A 318 -37.42 0.00 -0.85
N TYR A 319 -37.93 -1.25 -0.88
CA TYR A 319 -37.17 -2.45 -1.27
C TYR A 319 -37.54 -3.01 -2.65
N LYS A 320 -38.59 -2.51 -3.29
CA LYS A 320 -38.98 -2.83 -4.67
C LYS A 320 -38.40 -1.77 -5.64
#